data_87ac173ff760aa425960adfc7c65d1a5
#
_entry.id   87ac173ff760aa425960adfc7c65d1a5
#
_cell.length_a   1.000
_cell.length_b   1.000
_cell.length_c   1.000
_cell.angle_alpha   90.00
_cell.angle_beta   90.00
_cell.angle_gamma   90.00
#
_symmetry.space_group_name_H-M   'P 1'
#
loop_
_entity.id
_entity.type
_entity.pdbx_description
1 polymer ?
#
loop_
_entity_poly.entity_id
_entity_poly.type
_entity_poly.pdbx_seq_one_letter_code
_entity_poly.pdbx_strand_id
1 'polypeptide(L)'
;MSHKHLLFIPAYNCEKQIVRVIKKISSSKLLTNFSEILIIDNCSEDNTVEVANKEILELNLKQARVVQNNDNYNLGGSHKTAFNYAVEQKYDYVSILHGDDQGDINDLGKVFENQVFENYDCMLGSRFNRNSKLINYPKFRIYANLAINLVASIVTFKFLSDLGSGINMFKVDYLKNKFYLNFPDDLTFNYSLIFYIAHSKASFFYFPITWSEDDQVSNVKLFSHAYRWVIILIKFIFNKKALFVNYELRKKDYFFNDL
;
A
#
# COMPACT_ATOMS: atom_id res chain seq x y z
N MET A 1 -13.40 -6.55 22.07
CA MET A 1 -12.81 -7.70 21.34
C MET A 1 -11.54 -7.22 20.69
N SER A 2 -10.45 -8.00 20.71
CA SER A 2 -9.25 -7.60 19.98
C SER A 2 -9.51 -7.76 18.49
N HIS A 3 -9.30 -6.70 17.69
CA HIS A 3 -9.41 -6.77 16.24
C HIS A 3 -8.28 -7.64 15.64
N LYS A 4 -8.59 -8.36 14.58
CA LYS A 4 -7.63 -9.16 13.83
C LYS A 4 -7.02 -8.30 12.72
N HIS A 5 -5.78 -7.84 12.93
CA HIS A 5 -5.06 -6.98 12.00
C HIS A 5 -3.99 -7.74 11.21
N LEU A 6 -3.99 -7.58 9.90
CA LEU A 6 -2.94 -8.03 8.99
C LEU A 6 -1.99 -6.87 8.68
N LEU A 7 -0.68 -7.09 8.81
CA LEU A 7 0.32 -6.22 8.18
C LEU A 7 0.81 -6.88 6.89
N PHE A 8 0.52 -6.29 5.77
CA PHE A 8 0.98 -6.71 4.45
C PHE A 8 2.20 -5.91 4.01
N ILE A 9 3.23 -6.61 3.56
CA ILE A 9 4.49 -6.04 3.09
C ILE A 9 4.76 -6.53 1.67
N PRO A 10 4.46 -5.74 0.61
CA PRO A 10 4.89 -6.07 -0.74
C PRO A 10 6.41 -5.97 -0.85
N ALA A 11 7.04 -7.02 -1.37
CA ALA A 11 8.48 -7.09 -1.57
C ALA A 11 8.80 -7.46 -3.03
N TYR A 12 9.79 -6.78 -3.63
CA TYR A 12 10.32 -7.10 -4.95
C TYR A 12 11.73 -6.53 -5.10
N ASN A 13 12.72 -7.40 -5.26
CA ASN A 13 14.13 -7.05 -5.43
C ASN A 13 14.60 -6.02 -4.37
N CYS A 14 14.40 -6.34 -3.10
CA CYS A 14 14.68 -5.46 -1.97
C CYS A 14 15.46 -6.16 -0.85
N GLU A 15 16.41 -7.05 -1.19
CA GLU A 15 17.17 -7.87 -0.22
C GLU A 15 17.81 -7.08 0.92
N LYS A 16 18.28 -5.85 0.64
CA LYS A 16 18.90 -4.98 1.66
C LYS A 16 17.87 -4.24 2.50
N GLN A 17 16.81 -3.78 1.86
CA GLN A 17 15.78 -2.96 2.45
C GLN A 17 14.87 -3.80 3.37
N ILE A 18 14.46 -5.00 2.92
CA ILE A 18 13.52 -5.84 3.65
C ILE A 18 14.04 -6.24 5.04
N VAL A 19 15.34 -6.47 5.17
CA VAL A 19 15.98 -6.75 6.47
C VAL A 19 15.81 -5.57 7.43
N ARG A 20 15.99 -4.33 6.96
CA ARG A 20 15.79 -3.13 7.79
C ARG A 20 14.33 -2.94 8.18
N VAL A 21 13.41 -3.20 7.26
CA VAL A 21 11.95 -3.15 7.52
C VAL A 21 11.57 -4.14 8.61
N ILE A 22 12.01 -5.39 8.52
CA ILE A 22 11.73 -6.44 9.53
C ILE A 22 12.29 -6.03 10.90
N LYS A 23 13.53 -5.50 10.97
CA LYS A 23 14.13 -4.99 12.21
C LYS A 23 13.34 -3.83 12.83
N LYS A 24 12.90 -2.87 12.00
CA LYS A 24 12.07 -1.75 12.47
C LYS A 24 10.74 -2.25 13.04
N ILE A 25 10.10 -3.23 12.38
CA ILE A 25 8.85 -3.84 12.85
C ILE A 25 9.07 -4.55 14.19
N SER A 26 10.12 -5.37 14.31
CA SER A 26 10.41 -6.13 15.52
C SER A 26 10.65 -5.26 16.74
N SER A 27 11.24 -4.09 16.56
CA SER A 27 11.51 -3.11 17.62
C SER A 27 10.36 -2.12 17.86
N SER A 28 9.33 -2.13 17.03
CA SER A 28 8.19 -1.22 17.15
C SER A 28 7.24 -1.66 18.25
N LYS A 29 6.74 -0.68 19.01
CA LYS A 29 5.65 -0.91 19.98
C LYS A 29 4.35 -1.36 19.32
N LEU A 30 4.22 -1.17 17.99
CA LEU A 30 3.04 -1.56 17.24
C LEU A 30 3.02 -3.06 16.88
N LEU A 31 4.13 -3.78 17.08
CA LEU A 31 4.24 -5.20 16.74
C LEU A 31 3.09 -6.04 17.29
N THR A 32 2.68 -5.79 18.52
CA THR A 32 1.60 -6.53 19.19
C THR A 32 0.20 -6.25 18.66
N ASN A 33 0.03 -5.20 17.84
CA ASN A 33 -1.25 -4.88 17.21
C ASN A 33 -1.54 -5.78 16.01
N PHE A 34 -0.52 -6.42 15.43
CA PHE A 34 -0.69 -7.26 14.25
C PHE A 34 -0.84 -8.73 14.62
N SER A 35 -1.93 -9.34 14.19
CA SER A 35 -2.17 -10.78 14.33
C SER A 35 -1.29 -11.59 13.38
N GLU A 36 -0.96 -11.01 12.23
CA GLU A 36 -0.05 -11.60 11.24
C GLU A 36 0.71 -10.49 10.50
N ILE A 37 1.97 -10.77 10.17
CA ILE A 37 2.81 -9.98 9.28
C ILE A 37 3.10 -10.85 8.05
N LEU A 38 2.51 -10.48 6.93
CA LEU A 38 2.60 -11.22 5.67
C LEU A 38 3.49 -10.47 4.70
N ILE A 39 4.69 -10.98 4.46
CA ILE A 39 5.60 -10.48 3.43
C ILE A 39 5.28 -11.25 2.16
N ILE A 40 4.77 -10.55 1.13
CA ILE A 40 4.48 -11.16 -0.17
C ILE A 40 5.58 -10.76 -1.16
N ASP A 41 6.44 -11.71 -1.46
CA ASP A 41 7.43 -11.57 -2.52
C ASP A 41 6.77 -11.66 -3.90
N ASN A 42 7.07 -10.70 -4.77
CA ASN A 42 6.49 -10.64 -6.12
C ASN A 42 7.42 -11.25 -7.18
N CYS A 43 7.93 -12.46 -6.92
CA CYS A 43 8.90 -13.18 -7.75
C CYS A 43 10.22 -12.40 -7.89
N SER A 44 10.87 -12.07 -6.77
CA SER A 44 12.20 -11.44 -6.77
C SER A 44 13.25 -12.31 -7.43
N GLU A 45 14.20 -11.68 -8.11
CA GLU A 45 15.36 -12.30 -8.73
C GLU A 45 16.61 -12.27 -7.84
N ASP A 46 16.57 -11.45 -6.77
CA ASP A 46 17.63 -11.35 -5.75
C ASP A 46 17.33 -12.25 -4.54
N ASN A 47 18.09 -12.11 -3.45
CA ASN A 47 17.94 -12.92 -2.25
C ASN A 47 16.85 -12.41 -1.28
N THR A 48 15.89 -11.60 -1.75
CA THR A 48 14.84 -10.98 -0.89
C THR A 48 14.15 -12.00 -0.01
N VAL A 49 13.71 -13.15 -0.55
CA VAL A 49 13.01 -14.21 0.19
C VAL A 49 13.91 -14.85 1.24
N GLU A 50 15.12 -15.21 0.87
CA GLU A 50 16.07 -15.88 1.77
C GLU A 50 16.43 -15.01 2.97
N VAL A 51 16.81 -13.76 2.72
CA VAL A 51 17.21 -12.84 3.80
C VAL A 51 16.03 -12.46 4.70
N ALA A 52 14.81 -12.34 4.15
CA ALA A 52 13.62 -12.06 4.93
C ALA A 52 13.28 -13.23 5.88
N ASN A 53 13.29 -14.47 5.39
CA ASN A 53 13.06 -15.67 6.21
C ASN A 53 14.13 -15.80 7.31
N LYS A 54 15.39 -15.60 6.96
CA LYS A 54 16.50 -15.62 7.94
C LYS A 54 16.28 -14.60 9.04
N GLU A 55 15.95 -13.35 8.69
CA GLU A 55 15.77 -12.27 9.68
C GLU A 55 14.56 -12.53 10.59
N ILE A 56 13.45 -13.07 10.05
CA ILE A 56 12.27 -13.48 10.84
C ILE A 56 12.65 -14.53 11.88
N LEU A 57 13.45 -15.52 11.49
CA LEU A 57 13.91 -16.58 12.39
C LEU A 57 14.86 -16.05 13.48
N GLU A 58 15.84 -15.21 13.10
CA GLU A 58 16.80 -14.62 14.02
C GLU A 58 16.13 -13.74 15.10
N LEU A 59 15.07 -13.00 14.70
CA LEU A 59 14.29 -12.15 15.60
C LEU A 59 13.14 -12.88 16.30
N ASN A 60 12.95 -14.18 16.05
CA ASN A 60 11.88 -15.01 16.59
C ASN A 60 10.46 -14.38 16.43
N LEU A 61 10.19 -13.82 15.26
CA LEU A 61 8.91 -13.16 14.93
C LEU A 61 7.86 -14.20 14.53
N LYS A 62 7.23 -14.86 15.52
CA LYS A 62 6.30 -15.99 15.31
C LYS A 62 5.08 -15.65 14.45
N GLN A 63 4.64 -14.38 14.42
CA GLN A 63 3.50 -13.90 13.61
C GLN A 63 3.89 -13.46 12.21
N ALA A 64 5.17 -13.52 11.85
CA ALA A 64 5.65 -13.12 10.52
C ALA A 64 5.95 -14.35 9.65
N ARG A 65 5.61 -14.24 8.37
CA ARG A 65 6.00 -15.22 7.35
C ARG A 65 6.20 -14.58 5.99
N VAL A 66 7.00 -15.24 5.16
CA VAL A 66 7.22 -14.88 3.77
C VAL A 66 6.48 -15.86 2.89
N VAL A 67 5.79 -15.34 1.88
CA VAL A 67 5.13 -16.09 0.82
C VAL A 67 5.49 -15.51 -0.53
N GLN A 68 5.33 -16.26 -1.61
CA GLN A 68 5.65 -15.79 -2.94
C GLN A 68 4.41 -15.79 -3.84
N ASN A 69 4.16 -14.69 -4.55
CA ASN A 69 3.15 -14.66 -5.60
C ASN A 69 3.41 -15.77 -6.63
N ASN A 70 2.35 -16.36 -7.17
CA ASN A 70 2.47 -17.41 -8.19
C ASN A 70 3.07 -16.91 -9.51
N ASP A 71 3.01 -15.59 -9.73
CA ASP A 71 3.60 -14.91 -10.90
C ASP A 71 3.96 -13.46 -10.48
N ASN A 72 4.79 -12.79 -11.26
CA ASN A 72 5.04 -11.37 -11.06
C ASN A 72 3.80 -10.56 -11.43
N TYR A 73 3.00 -10.27 -10.42
CA TYR A 73 1.76 -9.51 -10.57
C TYR A 73 1.97 -7.99 -10.52
N ASN A 74 3.20 -7.50 -10.44
CA ASN A 74 3.51 -6.11 -10.12
C ASN A 74 2.92 -5.64 -8.77
N LEU A 75 3.11 -4.37 -8.43
CA LEU A 75 2.69 -3.81 -7.13
C LEU A 75 1.18 -3.93 -6.90
N GLY A 76 0.37 -3.50 -7.90
CA GLY A 76 -1.09 -3.54 -7.78
C GLY A 76 -1.64 -4.96 -7.65
N GLY A 77 -1.04 -5.92 -8.39
CA GLY A 77 -1.42 -7.32 -8.25
C GLY A 77 -1.07 -7.90 -6.89
N SER A 78 0.09 -7.56 -6.30
CA SER A 78 0.44 -7.96 -4.93
C SER A 78 -0.55 -7.40 -3.90
N HIS A 79 -1.04 -6.16 -4.10
CA HIS A 79 -2.13 -5.62 -3.27
C HIS A 79 -3.41 -6.43 -3.39
N LYS A 80 -3.78 -6.85 -4.61
CA LYS A 80 -4.96 -7.68 -4.85
C LYS A 80 -4.85 -9.04 -4.16
N THR A 81 -3.67 -9.67 -4.22
CA THR A 81 -3.37 -10.91 -3.51
C THR A 81 -3.59 -10.74 -2.00
N ALA A 82 -2.99 -9.70 -1.41
CA ALA A 82 -3.11 -9.43 0.02
C ALA A 82 -4.55 -9.10 0.45
N PHE A 83 -5.28 -8.33 -0.35
CA PHE A 83 -6.67 -7.99 -0.06
C PHE A 83 -7.60 -9.20 -0.17
N ASN A 84 -7.40 -10.07 -1.17
CA ASN A 84 -8.12 -11.34 -1.26
C ASN A 84 -7.87 -12.18 -0.01
N TYR A 85 -6.60 -12.35 0.36
CA TYR A 85 -6.22 -13.09 1.57
C TYR A 85 -6.86 -12.50 2.83
N ALA A 86 -6.80 -11.18 3.01
CA ALA A 86 -7.40 -10.52 4.18
C ALA A 86 -8.92 -10.75 4.28
N VAL A 87 -9.62 -10.71 3.14
CA VAL A 87 -11.08 -10.99 3.07
C VAL A 87 -11.37 -12.46 3.38
N GLU A 88 -10.63 -13.39 2.79
CA GLU A 88 -10.84 -14.84 2.93
C GLU A 88 -10.53 -15.33 4.35
N GLN A 89 -9.44 -14.80 4.96
CA GLN A 89 -9.04 -15.12 6.32
C GLN A 89 -9.79 -14.31 7.39
N LYS A 90 -10.76 -13.48 6.97
CA LYS A 90 -11.64 -12.69 7.85
C LYS A 90 -10.87 -11.81 8.83
N TYR A 91 -9.86 -11.09 8.33
CA TYR A 91 -9.24 -10.00 9.09
C TYR A 91 -10.24 -8.85 9.23
N ASP A 92 -10.09 -8.06 10.30
CA ASP A 92 -10.87 -6.83 10.48
C ASP A 92 -10.24 -5.68 9.72
N TYR A 93 -8.89 -5.63 9.72
CA TYR A 93 -8.11 -4.57 9.07
C TYR A 93 -6.89 -5.16 8.36
N VAL A 94 -6.48 -4.49 7.27
CA VAL A 94 -5.21 -4.73 6.58
C VAL A 94 -4.42 -3.44 6.49
N SER A 95 -3.23 -3.44 7.08
CA SER A 95 -2.25 -2.37 6.97
C SER A 95 -1.23 -2.71 5.91
N ILE A 96 -0.74 -1.72 5.19
CA ILE A 96 0.29 -1.86 4.17
C ILE A 96 1.52 -1.09 4.62
N LEU A 97 2.68 -1.71 4.50
CA LEU A 97 4.00 -1.09 4.64
C LEU A 97 4.91 -1.65 3.54
N HIS A 98 5.44 -0.80 2.67
CA HIS A 98 6.29 -1.28 1.58
C HIS A 98 7.63 -1.83 2.12
N GLY A 99 8.11 -2.92 1.49
CA GLY A 99 9.36 -3.59 1.83
C GLY A 99 10.64 -2.87 1.36
N ASP A 100 10.48 -1.72 0.71
CA ASP A 100 11.56 -0.88 0.17
C ASP A 100 12.20 0.08 1.20
N ASP A 101 11.77 0.01 2.46
CA ASP A 101 12.28 0.80 3.59
C ASP A 101 12.09 2.33 3.46
N GLN A 102 11.20 2.79 2.59
CA GLN A 102 10.92 4.22 2.45
C GLN A 102 9.98 4.76 3.53
N GLY A 103 9.11 3.91 4.08
CA GLY A 103 8.17 4.27 5.13
C GLY A 103 8.58 3.79 6.52
N ASP A 104 8.02 4.42 7.56
CA ASP A 104 8.22 4.02 8.96
C ASP A 104 6.94 3.40 9.52
N ILE A 105 7.04 2.14 10.02
CA ILE A 105 5.93 1.44 10.67
C ILE A 105 5.31 2.24 11.82
N ASN A 106 6.11 3.01 12.53
CA ASN A 106 5.67 3.78 13.70
C ASN A 106 4.69 4.91 13.34
N ASP A 107 4.63 5.33 12.07
CA ASP A 107 3.65 6.34 11.62
C ASP A 107 2.20 5.80 11.70
N LEU A 108 2.00 4.47 11.64
CA LEU A 108 0.71 3.85 11.93
C LEU A 108 0.25 4.06 13.39
N GLY A 109 1.15 4.46 14.29
CA GLY A 109 0.79 4.80 15.66
C GLY A 109 -0.34 5.82 15.75
N LYS A 110 -0.36 6.80 14.83
CA LYS A 110 -1.44 7.80 14.73
C LYS A 110 -2.82 7.19 14.43
N VAL A 111 -2.83 6.06 13.74
CA VAL A 111 -4.05 5.33 13.40
C VAL A 111 -4.53 4.49 14.58
N PHE A 112 -3.59 3.88 15.32
CA PHE A 112 -3.89 3.06 16.49
C PHE A 112 -4.21 3.90 17.75
N GLU A 113 -3.71 5.14 17.85
CA GLU A 113 -4.02 6.04 18.96
C GLU A 113 -5.54 6.26 19.10
N ASN A 114 -6.09 6.01 20.28
CA ASN A 114 -7.52 6.13 20.57
C ASN A 114 -8.43 5.34 19.60
N GLN A 115 -7.92 4.29 18.97
CA GLN A 115 -8.64 3.43 18.04
C GLN A 115 -9.30 4.22 16.89
N VAL A 116 -8.60 5.23 16.36
CA VAL A 116 -9.10 6.11 15.29
C VAL A 116 -9.55 5.30 14.07
N PHE A 117 -8.90 4.17 13.79
CA PHE A 117 -9.23 3.28 12.68
C PHE A 117 -10.68 2.75 12.70
N GLU A 118 -11.34 2.68 13.86
CA GLU A 118 -12.72 2.19 13.94
C GLU A 118 -13.73 3.12 13.25
N ASN A 119 -13.40 4.41 13.14
CA ASN A 119 -14.28 5.44 12.59
C ASN A 119 -14.20 5.60 11.07
N TYR A 120 -13.25 4.90 10.42
CA TYR A 120 -12.99 5.09 8.99
C TYR A 120 -12.87 3.77 8.25
N ASP A 121 -13.23 3.80 6.96
CA ASP A 121 -13.03 2.68 6.05
C ASP A 121 -11.59 2.63 5.52
N CYS A 122 -10.98 3.82 5.32
CA CYS A 122 -9.64 3.95 4.77
C CYS A 122 -8.82 4.99 5.55
N MET A 123 -7.68 4.59 6.04
CA MET A 123 -6.68 5.43 6.69
C MET A 123 -5.46 5.49 5.76
N LEU A 124 -5.22 6.67 5.19
CA LEU A 124 -4.26 6.88 4.11
C LEU A 124 -3.05 7.67 4.62
N GLY A 125 -1.86 7.13 4.46
CA GLY A 125 -0.65 7.87 4.77
C GLY A 125 -0.44 9.02 3.77
N SER A 126 0.06 10.14 4.23
CA SER A 126 0.38 11.27 3.38
C SER A 126 1.79 11.77 3.63
N ARG A 127 2.58 11.87 2.55
CA ARG A 127 3.89 12.53 2.51
C ARG A 127 3.78 14.05 2.58
N PHE A 128 2.61 14.59 2.29
CA PHE A 128 2.38 16.04 2.12
C PHE A 128 1.43 16.62 3.18
N ASN A 129 1.22 15.91 4.28
CA ASN A 129 0.53 16.45 5.44
C ASN A 129 1.46 17.38 6.22
N ARG A 130 0.91 18.34 6.98
CA ARG A 130 1.67 19.34 7.74
C ARG A 130 2.77 18.76 8.63
N ASN A 131 2.53 17.57 9.21
CA ASN A 131 3.45 16.91 10.15
C ASN A 131 4.26 15.78 9.50
N SER A 132 4.20 15.64 8.19
CA SER A 132 4.99 14.63 7.46
C SER A 132 6.45 15.06 7.35
N LYS A 133 7.34 14.06 7.29
CA LYS A 133 8.77 14.28 7.14
C LYS A 133 9.24 13.66 5.84
N LEU A 134 9.91 14.45 5.02
CA LEU A 134 10.53 14.00 3.76
C LEU A 134 12.05 14.07 3.92
N ILE A 135 12.70 12.92 3.83
CA ILE A 135 14.15 12.77 3.98
C ILE A 135 14.71 12.42 2.60
N ASN A 136 15.69 13.18 2.12
CA ASN A 136 16.33 13.01 0.81
C ASN A 136 15.36 13.04 -0.39
N TYR A 137 14.14 13.54 -0.21
CA TYR A 137 13.13 13.57 -1.25
C TYR A 137 13.34 14.77 -2.21
N PRO A 138 13.44 14.55 -3.53
CA PRO A 138 13.74 15.62 -4.48
C PRO A 138 12.66 16.70 -4.51
N LYS A 139 13.07 17.98 -4.39
CA LYS A 139 12.13 19.12 -4.34
C LYS A 139 11.18 19.17 -5.55
N PHE A 140 11.67 18.86 -6.75
CA PHE A 140 10.81 18.86 -7.95
C PHE A 140 9.67 17.83 -7.85
N ARG A 141 9.92 16.66 -7.21
CA ARG A 141 8.88 15.66 -6.97
C ARG A 141 7.85 16.15 -5.96
N ILE A 142 8.25 16.96 -4.97
CA ILE A 142 7.30 17.56 -4.01
C ILE A 142 6.30 18.41 -4.80
N TYR A 143 6.79 19.36 -5.60
CA TYR A 143 5.90 20.27 -6.35
C TYR A 143 5.06 19.52 -7.40
N ALA A 144 5.63 18.53 -8.09
CA ALA A 144 4.90 17.72 -9.04
C ALA A 144 3.75 16.94 -8.36
N ASN A 145 4.03 16.29 -7.23
CA ASN A 145 2.99 15.56 -6.50
C ASN A 145 1.92 16.50 -5.91
N LEU A 146 2.31 17.66 -5.38
CA LEU A 146 1.34 18.65 -4.89
C LEU A 146 0.42 19.15 -6.00
N ALA A 147 0.95 19.40 -7.21
CA ALA A 147 0.13 19.79 -8.36
C ALA A 147 -0.84 18.65 -8.76
N ILE A 148 -0.36 17.42 -8.81
CA ILE A 148 -1.18 16.23 -9.11
C ILE A 148 -2.29 16.05 -8.06
N ASN A 149 -1.96 16.18 -6.76
CA ASN A 149 -2.93 16.06 -5.66
C ASN A 149 -3.98 17.18 -5.72
N LEU A 150 -3.57 18.41 -6.07
CA LEU A 150 -4.48 19.53 -6.23
C LEU A 150 -5.48 19.29 -7.37
N VAL A 151 -5.00 18.88 -8.54
CA VAL A 151 -5.87 18.56 -9.68
C VAL A 151 -6.83 17.42 -9.34
N ALA A 152 -6.35 16.35 -8.71
CA ALA A 152 -7.18 15.24 -8.26
C ALA A 152 -8.24 15.70 -7.25
N SER A 153 -7.88 16.57 -6.30
CA SER A 153 -8.81 17.12 -5.31
C SER A 153 -9.92 17.94 -5.96
N ILE A 154 -9.58 18.79 -6.93
CA ILE A 154 -10.56 19.60 -7.67
C ILE A 154 -11.54 18.69 -8.42
N VAL A 155 -11.03 17.70 -9.14
CA VAL A 155 -11.84 16.81 -9.99
C VAL A 155 -12.73 15.88 -9.17
N THR A 156 -12.28 15.46 -8.01
CA THR A 156 -13.06 14.55 -7.13
C THR A 156 -13.97 15.29 -6.16
N PHE A 157 -13.82 16.62 -6.00
CA PHE A 157 -14.45 17.43 -4.95
C PHE A 157 -14.16 16.90 -3.53
N LYS A 158 -12.99 16.26 -3.35
CA LYS A 158 -12.51 15.74 -2.08
C LYS A 158 -11.07 16.20 -1.86
N PHE A 159 -10.71 16.49 -0.62
CA PHE A 159 -9.32 16.79 -0.30
C PHE A 159 -8.47 15.52 -0.37
N LEU A 160 -7.57 15.45 -1.35
CA LEU A 160 -6.65 14.35 -1.57
C LEU A 160 -5.21 14.82 -1.32
N SER A 161 -4.67 14.48 -0.15
CA SER A 161 -3.36 14.93 0.28
C SER A 161 -2.21 14.17 -0.37
N ASP A 162 -2.40 12.89 -0.68
CA ASP A 162 -1.41 12.04 -1.35
C ASP A 162 -2.10 10.93 -2.14
N LEU A 163 -1.65 10.67 -3.37
CA LEU A 163 -2.24 9.65 -4.24
C LEU A 163 -1.45 8.33 -4.28
N GLY A 164 -0.33 8.24 -3.57
CA GLY A 164 0.53 7.07 -3.73
C GLY A 164 1.54 6.86 -2.60
N SER A 165 1.10 6.95 -1.35
CA SER A 165 1.97 6.56 -0.24
C SER A 165 2.04 5.04 -0.08
N GLY A 166 3.16 4.55 0.44
CA GLY A 166 3.37 3.12 0.71
C GLY A 166 2.90 2.68 2.10
N ILE A 167 2.22 3.54 2.85
CA ILE A 167 1.69 3.22 4.18
C ILE A 167 0.21 3.58 4.22
N ASN A 168 -0.65 2.58 4.36
CA ASN A 168 -2.09 2.75 4.44
C ASN A 168 -2.70 1.67 5.32
N MET A 169 -3.92 1.88 5.81
CA MET A 169 -4.71 0.84 6.47
C MET A 169 -6.14 0.88 5.93
N PHE A 170 -6.73 -0.29 5.75
CA PHE A 170 -8.09 -0.45 5.24
C PHE A 170 -8.89 -1.37 6.15
N LYS A 171 -10.16 -1.01 6.36
CA LYS A 171 -11.15 -1.90 6.94
C LYS A 171 -11.48 -2.99 5.94
N VAL A 172 -11.34 -4.26 6.32
CA VAL A 172 -11.53 -5.39 5.38
C VAL A 172 -12.99 -5.49 4.93
N ASP A 173 -13.93 -5.06 5.76
CA ASP A 173 -15.33 -5.00 5.37
C ASP A 173 -15.58 -4.13 4.12
N TYR A 174 -14.87 -3.03 3.99
CA TYR A 174 -14.90 -2.17 2.79
C TYR A 174 -14.38 -2.88 1.53
N LEU A 175 -13.46 -3.84 1.68
CA LEU A 175 -12.83 -4.58 0.58
C LEU A 175 -13.65 -5.80 0.11
N LYS A 176 -14.68 -6.24 0.86
CA LYS A 176 -15.42 -7.49 0.60
C LYS A 176 -16.06 -7.60 -0.79
N ASN A 177 -16.44 -6.47 -1.39
CA ASN A 177 -17.01 -6.47 -2.74
C ASN A 177 -15.96 -6.65 -3.85
N LYS A 178 -14.67 -6.74 -3.46
CA LYS A 178 -13.52 -6.98 -4.35
C LYS A 178 -13.42 -5.99 -5.52
N PHE A 179 -13.82 -4.74 -5.34
CA PHE A 179 -13.77 -3.68 -6.38
C PHE A 179 -12.36 -3.47 -6.91
N TYR A 180 -11.34 -3.66 -6.08
CA TYR A 180 -9.92 -3.48 -6.40
C TYR A 180 -9.44 -4.43 -7.52
N LEU A 181 -10.11 -5.55 -7.75
CA LEU A 181 -9.78 -6.48 -8.83
C LEU A 181 -9.92 -5.84 -10.23
N ASN A 182 -10.68 -4.76 -10.36
CA ASN A 182 -10.84 -4.05 -11.62
C ASN A 182 -9.67 -3.08 -11.94
N PHE A 183 -8.77 -2.82 -10.99
CA PHE A 183 -7.71 -1.83 -11.16
C PHE A 183 -6.48 -2.43 -11.85
N PRO A 184 -5.60 -1.59 -12.46
CA PRO A 184 -4.36 -2.07 -13.04
C PRO A 184 -3.45 -2.81 -12.05
N ASP A 185 -2.61 -3.71 -12.54
CA ASP A 185 -1.66 -4.44 -11.68
C ASP A 185 -0.40 -3.64 -11.38
N ASP A 186 -0.11 -2.58 -12.12
CA ASP A 186 1.08 -1.76 -11.98
C ASP A 186 0.96 -0.67 -10.90
N LEU A 187 1.93 0.25 -10.87
CA LEU A 187 1.97 1.39 -9.92
C LEU A 187 0.76 2.32 -10.00
N THR A 188 -0.02 2.27 -11.08
CA THR A 188 -1.24 3.09 -11.23
C THR A 188 -2.44 2.52 -10.45
N PHE A 189 -2.29 1.36 -9.86
CA PHE A 189 -3.24 0.78 -8.92
C PHE A 189 -3.62 1.77 -7.82
N ASN A 190 -2.63 2.41 -7.19
CA ASN A 190 -2.86 3.35 -6.10
C ASN A 190 -3.71 4.55 -6.55
N TYR A 191 -3.47 5.09 -7.74
CA TYR A 191 -4.30 6.17 -8.27
C TYR A 191 -5.76 5.72 -8.45
N SER A 192 -5.97 4.55 -9.07
CA SER A 192 -7.31 4.00 -9.27
C SER A 192 -8.03 3.76 -7.95
N LEU A 193 -7.31 3.24 -6.95
CA LEU A 193 -7.81 3.01 -5.61
C LEU A 193 -8.25 4.31 -4.93
N ILE A 194 -7.40 5.35 -4.93
CA ILE A 194 -7.72 6.64 -4.30
C ILE A 194 -8.88 7.34 -5.03
N PHE A 195 -8.92 7.31 -6.37
CA PHE A 195 -10.06 7.85 -7.13
C PHE A 195 -11.35 7.10 -6.83
N TYR A 196 -11.29 5.77 -6.65
CA TYR A 196 -12.46 4.98 -6.25
C TYR A 196 -12.94 5.33 -4.84
N ILE A 197 -12.02 5.42 -3.87
CA ILE A 197 -12.32 5.84 -2.49
C ILE A 197 -13.00 7.22 -2.49
N ALA A 198 -12.44 8.19 -3.22
CA ALA A 198 -13.00 9.54 -3.32
C ALA A 198 -14.38 9.57 -3.99
N HIS A 199 -14.65 8.64 -4.93
CA HIS A 199 -15.92 8.53 -5.62
C HIS A 199 -16.98 7.75 -4.84
N SER A 200 -16.56 6.78 -4.02
CA SER A 200 -17.43 5.96 -3.19
C SER A 200 -17.96 6.76 -1.97
N LYS A 201 -18.80 6.11 -1.17
CA LYS A 201 -19.25 6.66 0.12
C LYS A 201 -18.29 6.34 1.27
N ALA A 202 -17.08 5.84 0.96
CA ALA A 202 -16.10 5.48 1.98
C ALA A 202 -15.72 6.68 2.86
N SER A 203 -15.66 6.43 4.15
CA SER A 203 -15.06 7.36 5.10
C SER A 203 -13.55 7.19 5.08
N PHE A 204 -12.80 8.28 4.92
CA PHE A 204 -11.34 8.23 4.92
C PHE A 204 -10.71 9.47 5.55
N PHE A 205 -9.49 9.31 6.06
CA PHE A 205 -8.65 10.43 6.49
C PHE A 205 -7.20 10.20 6.15
N TYR A 206 -6.42 11.28 6.11
CA TYR A 206 -4.98 11.24 5.91
C TYR A 206 -4.23 11.45 7.21
N PHE A 207 -3.25 10.57 7.47
CA PHE A 207 -2.30 10.74 8.58
C PHE A 207 -0.89 11.06 8.05
N PRO A 208 -0.09 11.83 8.81
CA PRO A 208 1.26 12.17 8.40
C PRO A 208 2.19 10.98 8.47
N ILE A 209 3.09 10.86 7.48
CA ILE A 209 4.13 9.84 7.45
C ILE A 209 5.52 10.42 7.28
N THR A 210 6.51 9.65 7.70
CA THR A 210 7.92 9.84 7.38
C THR A 210 8.25 9.06 6.13
N TRP A 211 8.89 9.71 5.16
CA TRP A 211 9.28 9.07 3.90
C TRP A 211 10.73 9.39 3.58
N SER A 212 11.54 8.36 3.36
CA SER A 212 12.97 8.46 3.10
C SER A 212 13.30 7.91 1.71
N GLU A 213 14.17 8.60 0.96
CA GLU A 213 14.74 8.09 -0.29
C GLU A 213 16.26 7.96 -0.10
N ASP A 214 16.74 6.78 0.32
CA ASP A 214 18.15 6.54 0.59
C ASP A 214 18.82 5.71 -0.53
N ASP A 215 18.61 4.41 -0.55
CA ASP A 215 19.29 3.46 -1.44
C ASP A 215 18.36 2.70 -2.40
N GLN A 216 17.10 3.16 -2.53
CA GLN A 216 16.15 2.52 -3.44
C GLN A 216 16.38 2.93 -4.89
N VAL A 217 16.33 1.94 -5.78
CA VAL A 217 16.30 2.21 -7.22
C VAL A 217 14.85 2.47 -7.63
N SER A 218 14.55 3.73 -7.99
CA SER A 218 13.21 4.07 -8.46
C SER A 218 12.95 3.46 -9.86
N ASN A 219 12.04 2.51 -9.93
CA ASN A 219 11.59 1.89 -11.19
C ASN A 219 10.56 2.77 -11.95
N VAL A 220 10.30 3.98 -11.48
CA VAL A 220 9.30 4.88 -12.05
C VAL A 220 9.85 5.61 -13.28
N LYS A 221 9.39 5.24 -14.46
CA LYS A 221 9.62 6.01 -15.70
C LYS A 221 8.69 7.24 -15.69
N LEU A 222 9.18 8.39 -15.24
CA LEU A 222 8.40 9.61 -14.97
C LEU A 222 7.39 9.99 -16.07
N PHE A 223 7.81 10.02 -17.33
CA PHE A 223 6.93 10.39 -18.45
C PHE A 223 5.80 9.39 -18.69
N SER A 224 6.11 8.11 -18.66
CA SER A 224 5.11 7.04 -18.82
C SER A 224 4.11 7.06 -17.65
N HIS A 225 4.59 7.33 -16.45
CA HIS A 225 3.75 7.40 -15.25
C HIS A 225 2.82 8.62 -15.27
N ALA A 226 3.34 9.79 -15.66
CA ALA A 226 2.55 11.00 -15.85
C ALA A 226 1.47 10.83 -16.93
N TYR A 227 1.82 10.20 -18.07
CA TYR A 227 0.86 9.91 -19.14
C TYR A 227 -0.30 9.01 -18.64
N ARG A 228 0.04 7.93 -17.92
CA ARG A 228 -0.98 7.03 -17.35
C ARG A 228 -1.87 7.73 -16.34
N TRP A 229 -1.30 8.60 -15.50
CA TRP A 229 -2.08 9.42 -14.57
C TRP A 229 -3.08 10.32 -15.30
N VAL A 230 -2.67 10.98 -16.39
CA VAL A 230 -3.57 11.79 -17.22
C VAL A 230 -4.72 10.95 -17.80
N ILE A 231 -4.43 9.73 -18.27
CA ILE A 231 -5.47 8.80 -18.75
C ILE A 231 -6.48 8.48 -17.64
N ILE A 232 -6.00 8.18 -16.43
CA ILE A 232 -6.85 7.90 -15.28
C ILE A 232 -7.74 9.11 -14.98
N LEU A 233 -7.18 10.32 -14.98
CA LEU A 233 -7.92 11.55 -14.76
C LEU A 233 -9.02 11.76 -15.82
N ILE A 234 -8.68 11.61 -17.09
CA ILE A 234 -9.64 11.71 -18.19
C ILE A 234 -10.77 10.68 -18.04
N LYS A 235 -10.43 9.42 -17.77
CA LYS A 235 -11.42 8.37 -17.52
C LYS A 235 -12.31 8.71 -16.33
N PHE A 236 -11.73 9.25 -15.24
CA PHE A 236 -12.52 9.65 -14.08
C PHE A 236 -13.53 10.76 -14.40
N ILE A 237 -13.12 11.73 -15.20
CA ILE A 237 -14.01 12.86 -15.60
C ILE A 237 -15.11 12.39 -16.53
N PHE A 238 -14.76 11.68 -17.59
CA PHE A 238 -15.66 11.42 -18.73
C PHE A 238 -16.25 9.99 -18.76
N ASN A 239 -15.56 9.01 -18.15
CA ASN A 239 -15.99 7.61 -18.22
C ASN A 239 -15.54 6.81 -16.99
N LYS A 240 -16.15 7.10 -15.84
CA LYS A 240 -15.85 6.39 -14.57
C LYS A 240 -16.04 4.88 -14.68
N LYS A 241 -17.00 4.42 -15.50
CA LYS A 241 -17.21 2.98 -15.71
C LYS A 241 -15.97 2.33 -16.33
N ALA A 242 -15.32 2.96 -17.31
CA ALA A 242 -14.09 2.45 -17.92
C ALA A 242 -12.88 2.48 -16.96
N LEU A 243 -12.94 3.27 -15.88
CA LEU A 243 -11.92 3.30 -14.85
C LEU A 243 -12.16 2.23 -13.77
N PHE A 244 -13.41 2.01 -13.38
CA PHE A 244 -13.76 1.21 -12.21
C PHE A 244 -14.30 -0.18 -12.54
N VAL A 245 -14.46 -0.52 -13.82
CA VAL A 245 -14.93 -1.84 -14.26
C VAL A 245 -14.00 -2.36 -15.34
N ASN A 246 -13.29 -3.43 -15.01
CA ASN A 246 -12.43 -4.14 -15.95
C ASN A 246 -12.66 -5.66 -15.80
N TYR A 247 -13.48 -6.21 -16.66
CA TYR A 247 -13.87 -7.61 -16.59
C TYR A 247 -12.72 -8.59 -16.81
N GLU A 248 -11.72 -8.22 -17.61
CA GLU A 248 -10.56 -9.09 -17.88
C GLU A 248 -9.64 -9.16 -16.64
N LEU A 249 -9.34 -8.04 -16.01
CA LEU A 249 -8.55 -8.04 -14.78
C LEU A 249 -9.28 -8.74 -13.64
N ARG A 250 -10.61 -8.63 -13.58
CA ARG A 250 -11.43 -9.25 -12.54
C ARG A 250 -11.45 -10.78 -12.62
N LYS A 251 -11.21 -11.36 -13.79
CA LYS A 251 -11.15 -12.82 -14.00
C LYS A 251 -9.79 -13.40 -13.64
N LYS A 252 -8.77 -12.58 -13.49
CA LYS A 252 -7.42 -13.02 -13.16
C LYS A 252 -7.38 -13.47 -11.70
N ASP A 253 -6.79 -14.63 -11.45
CA ASP A 253 -6.57 -15.14 -10.11
C ASP A 253 -5.28 -14.55 -9.53
N TYR A 254 -5.39 -14.03 -8.30
CA TYR A 254 -4.27 -13.47 -7.55
C TYR A 254 -4.12 -14.29 -6.28
N PHE A 255 -3.05 -15.06 -6.20
CA PHE A 255 -2.75 -15.92 -5.06
C PHE A 255 -1.23 -16.06 -4.88
N PHE A 256 -0.83 -16.54 -3.72
CA PHE A 256 0.54 -16.85 -3.39
C PHE A 256 0.70 -18.31 -2.99
N ASN A 257 1.93 -18.80 -3.05
CA ASN A 257 2.34 -20.09 -2.53
C ASN A 257 3.08 -19.90 -1.20
N ASP A 258 2.87 -20.81 -0.27
CA ASP A 258 3.70 -20.91 0.92
C ASP A 258 5.11 -21.40 0.52
N LEU A 259 6.14 -20.85 1.16
CA LEU A 259 7.55 -21.14 0.90
C LEU A 259 8.12 -22.11 1.93
#